data_fb2dd7be0c31b89fa9ca98aa33c1efef
#
_entry.id   fb2dd7be0c31b89fa9ca98aa33c1efef
#
_cell.length_a   1.000
_cell.length_b   1.000
_cell.length_c   1.000
_cell.angle_alpha   90.00
_cell.angle_beta   90.00
_cell.angle_gamma   90.00
#
_symmetry.space_group_name_H-M   'P 1'
#
loop_
_entity.id
_entity.type
_entity.pdbx_description
1 polymer ?
#
loop_
_entity_poly.entity_id
_entity_poly.type
_entity_poly.pdbx_seq_one_letter_code
_entity_poly.pdbx_strand_id
1 'polypeptide(L)'
;MVYSLLRPLLFRLDAERAHGLALSALKHGPGCRASPAGPLATRVAGINFPNPLGMAAGFDKDGEVPDALLGLGFGFAEVGSITPLPQAGNPRPRLFRLVEDGAVINRMGFNNGGGAAAARRLAARLGQPGVVGINIGANKDSADRIADYASMAALMAPLASYLAVNVSSPNTPGLRALQDEGALVALLDGVLAARGSVAGVPPVFLKVAPDLEPGDIDAIARIAIDKKLGGLIVSNTTISRPPLASRHAGEAGGLSGAPLHDLALARLRDFRKATGGAVPLVGVGGIASAGQAWERIRAGASLVQIYSAMVYEGPGLARAITKGLEALMRRDGFASIAEAVGSE
;
A
#
# COMPACT_ATOMS: atom_id res chain seq x y z
N MET A 1 20.12 10.03 -12.01
CA MET A 1 21.20 9.69 -12.98
C MET A 1 21.83 8.32 -12.72
N VAL A 2 22.32 7.97 -11.52
CA VAL A 2 22.99 6.67 -11.30
C VAL A 2 22.06 5.47 -11.57
N TYR A 3 20.81 5.52 -11.10
CA TYR A 3 19.86 4.41 -11.29
C TYR A 3 19.55 4.17 -12.78
N SER A 4 19.36 5.19 -13.58
CA SER A 4 19.08 5.03 -15.02
C SER A 4 20.21 4.33 -15.78
N LEU A 5 21.45 4.46 -15.32
CA LEU A 5 22.60 3.73 -15.87
C LEU A 5 22.63 2.26 -15.41
N LEU A 6 22.20 1.98 -14.18
CA LEU A 6 22.19 0.63 -13.62
C LEU A 6 20.96 -0.18 -14.03
N ARG A 7 19.83 0.48 -14.33
CA ARG A 7 18.56 -0.14 -14.68
C ARG A 7 18.65 -1.21 -15.78
N PRO A 8 19.35 -0.98 -16.91
CA PRO A 8 19.46 -2.00 -17.96
C PRO A 8 20.13 -3.31 -17.48
N LEU A 9 21.09 -3.21 -16.57
CA LEU A 9 21.76 -4.38 -15.97
C LEU A 9 20.83 -5.09 -14.98
N LEU A 10 20.15 -4.34 -14.13
CA LEU A 10 19.16 -4.90 -13.18
C LEU A 10 18.01 -5.58 -13.91
N PHE A 11 17.63 -5.08 -15.09
CA PHE A 11 16.52 -5.66 -15.87
C PHE A 11 16.90 -6.95 -16.60
N ARG A 12 18.17 -7.29 -16.72
CA ARG A 12 18.64 -8.62 -17.17
C ARG A 12 18.46 -9.70 -16.12
N LEU A 13 18.38 -9.32 -14.84
CA LEU A 13 18.13 -10.26 -13.76
C LEU A 13 16.64 -10.62 -13.70
N ASP A 14 16.36 -11.82 -13.19
CA ASP A 14 15.00 -12.17 -12.76
C ASP A 14 14.41 -11.11 -11.85
N ALA A 15 13.12 -10.82 -12.01
CA ALA A 15 12.47 -9.69 -11.32
C ALA A 15 12.47 -9.87 -9.80
N GLU A 16 12.26 -11.09 -9.29
CA GLU A 16 12.24 -11.38 -7.86
C GLU A 16 13.67 -11.36 -7.26
N ARG A 17 14.69 -11.80 -8.02
CA ARG A 17 16.10 -11.66 -7.62
C ARG A 17 16.52 -10.19 -7.55
N ALA A 18 16.16 -9.39 -8.53
CA ALA A 18 16.45 -7.96 -8.52
C ALA A 18 15.79 -7.24 -7.32
N HIS A 19 14.56 -7.65 -6.97
CA HIS A 19 13.89 -7.16 -5.77
C HIS A 19 14.64 -7.54 -4.49
N GLY A 20 15.09 -8.78 -4.35
CA GLY A 20 15.91 -9.22 -3.21
C GLY A 20 17.21 -8.44 -3.06
N LEU A 21 17.89 -8.14 -4.18
CA LEU A 21 19.09 -7.29 -4.19
C LEU A 21 18.79 -5.85 -3.73
N ALA A 22 17.63 -5.28 -4.15
CA ALA A 22 17.22 -3.95 -3.69
C ALA A 22 16.94 -3.91 -2.18
N LEU A 23 16.27 -4.93 -1.62
CA LEU A 23 16.09 -5.05 -0.17
C LEU A 23 17.44 -5.18 0.56
N SER A 24 18.35 -6.02 0.06
CA SER A 24 19.68 -6.18 0.63
C SER A 24 20.47 -4.87 0.61
N ALA A 25 20.44 -4.15 -0.50
CA ALA A 25 21.09 -2.83 -0.62
C ALA A 25 20.51 -1.81 0.37
N LEU A 26 19.20 -1.80 0.58
CA LEU A 26 18.55 -0.92 1.57
C LEU A 26 18.89 -1.31 3.01
N LYS A 27 19.01 -2.60 3.30
CA LYS A 27 19.31 -3.13 4.63
C LYS A 27 20.75 -2.83 5.07
N HIS A 28 21.70 -2.87 4.14
CA HIS A 28 23.12 -2.67 4.40
C HIS A 28 23.65 -1.31 3.93
N GLY A 29 22.79 -0.50 3.33
CA GLY A 29 23.12 0.86 2.88
C GLY A 29 23.34 1.84 4.03
N PRO A 30 23.88 3.03 3.76
CA PRO A 30 24.01 4.07 4.77
C PRO A 30 22.64 4.39 5.35
N GLY A 31 22.53 4.38 6.67
CA GLY A 31 21.29 4.71 7.38
C GLY A 31 20.81 6.11 6.98
N CYS A 32 19.61 6.18 6.42
CA CYS A 32 18.96 7.45 6.12
C CYS A 32 17.93 7.75 7.21
N ARG A 33 17.84 9.00 7.63
CA ARG A 33 16.84 9.44 8.60
C ARG A 33 15.51 9.72 7.91
N ALA A 34 14.41 9.42 8.59
CA ALA A 34 13.07 9.82 8.15
C ALA A 34 13.03 11.34 7.92
N SER A 35 12.30 11.76 6.89
CA SER A 35 12.14 13.19 6.59
C SER A 35 11.44 13.91 7.75
N PRO A 36 11.91 15.09 8.15
CA PRO A 36 11.17 15.91 9.11
C PRO A 36 9.84 16.39 8.51
N ALA A 37 8.92 16.80 9.38
CA ALA A 37 7.70 17.47 8.94
C ALA A 37 8.06 18.78 8.21
N GLY A 38 7.36 19.03 7.10
CA GLY A 38 7.54 20.19 6.25
C GLY A 38 6.19 20.72 5.73
N PRO A 39 6.17 21.54 4.67
CA PRO A 39 4.93 22.11 4.12
C PRO A 39 3.89 21.09 3.68
N LEU A 40 4.31 19.85 3.36
CA LEU A 40 3.42 18.75 2.99
C LEU A 40 2.92 17.94 4.18
N ALA A 41 3.24 18.34 5.42
CA ALA A 41 2.76 17.62 6.60
C ALA A 41 1.23 17.61 6.66
N THR A 42 0.67 16.44 7.00
CA THR A 42 -0.77 16.26 7.08
C THR A 42 -1.14 15.32 8.22
N ARG A 43 -2.35 15.45 8.75
CA ARG A 43 -2.86 14.59 9.81
C ARG A 43 -4.04 13.77 9.29
N VAL A 44 -3.91 12.43 9.37
CA VAL A 44 -4.93 11.49 8.90
C VAL A 44 -5.15 10.42 9.96
N ALA A 45 -6.41 10.12 10.30
CA ALA A 45 -6.79 9.13 11.29
C ALA A 45 -6.04 9.28 12.65
N GLY A 46 -5.76 10.52 13.06
CA GLY A 46 -5.03 10.82 14.29
C GLY A 46 -3.50 10.73 14.18
N ILE A 47 -2.94 10.28 13.06
CA ILE A 47 -1.51 10.13 12.81
C ILE A 47 -0.98 11.37 12.07
N ASN A 48 0.18 11.89 12.50
CA ASN A 48 0.89 12.96 11.81
C ASN A 48 1.87 12.38 10.78
N PHE A 49 1.65 12.67 9.51
CA PHE A 49 2.51 12.27 8.39
C PHE A 49 3.39 13.46 7.97
N PRO A 50 4.71 13.31 7.84
CA PRO A 50 5.60 14.40 7.41
C PRO A 50 5.36 14.83 5.95
N ASN A 51 4.81 13.95 5.13
CA ASN A 51 4.28 14.21 3.79
C ASN A 51 3.27 13.11 3.41
N PRO A 52 2.41 13.32 2.40
CA PRO A 52 1.34 12.37 2.07
C PRO A 52 1.78 11.14 1.26
N LEU A 53 3.06 11.03 0.86
CA LEU A 53 3.54 9.96 0.00
C LEU A 53 4.08 8.78 0.80
N GLY A 54 3.57 7.58 0.56
CA GLY A 54 4.00 6.33 1.18
C GLY A 54 4.53 5.28 0.21
N MET A 55 5.33 4.34 0.75
CA MET A 55 5.62 3.08 0.09
C MET A 55 4.48 2.10 0.35
N ALA A 56 3.91 1.53 -0.72
CA ALA A 56 2.83 0.54 -0.59
C ALA A 56 3.35 -0.82 -0.12
N ALA A 57 2.47 -1.59 0.54
CA ALA A 57 2.74 -2.99 0.90
C ALA A 57 3.15 -3.84 -0.31
N GLY A 58 3.97 -4.86 -0.04
CA GLY A 58 4.51 -5.78 -1.05
C GLY A 58 5.97 -5.51 -1.41
N PHE A 59 6.49 -4.31 -1.16
CA PHE A 59 7.92 -4.04 -1.31
C PHE A 59 8.70 -4.66 -0.16
N ASP A 60 8.42 -4.28 1.06
CA ASP A 60 9.00 -4.87 2.28
C ASP A 60 7.98 -5.82 2.93
N LYS A 61 8.05 -7.10 2.54
CA LYS A 61 7.05 -8.09 2.96
C LYS A 61 7.19 -8.54 4.41
N ASP A 62 8.39 -8.35 4.97
CA ASP A 62 8.79 -8.92 6.25
C ASP A 62 9.17 -7.87 7.30
N GLY A 63 9.02 -6.58 7.00
CA GLY A 63 9.41 -5.48 7.90
C GLY A 63 10.93 -5.41 8.11
N GLU A 64 11.71 -5.60 7.04
CA GLU A 64 13.18 -5.62 7.10
C GLU A 64 13.81 -4.24 6.90
N VAL A 65 13.16 -3.35 6.13
CA VAL A 65 13.76 -2.09 5.67
C VAL A 65 12.84 -0.86 5.79
N PRO A 66 11.89 -0.78 6.75
CA PRO A 66 10.97 0.35 6.81
C PRO A 66 11.70 1.68 7.02
N ASP A 67 12.72 1.72 7.86
CA ASP A 67 13.48 2.95 8.13
C ASP A 67 14.31 3.41 6.93
N ALA A 68 14.86 2.48 6.15
CA ALA A 68 15.53 2.81 4.91
C ALA A 68 14.56 3.41 3.87
N LEU A 69 13.33 2.90 3.78
CA LEU A 69 12.29 3.46 2.94
C LEU A 69 11.93 4.88 3.37
N LEU A 70 11.71 5.13 4.65
CA LEU A 70 11.48 6.47 5.19
C LEU A 70 12.62 7.42 4.82
N GLY A 71 13.85 6.93 4.88
CA GLY A 71 15.07 7.68 4.49
C GLY A 71 15.18 8.01 3.00
N LEU A 72 14.45 7.30 2.13
CA LEU A 72 14.34 7.66 0.70
C LEU A 72 13.44 8.88 0.45
N GLY A 73 12.72 9.37 1.48
CA GLY A 73 11.84 10.53 1.39
C GLY A 73 10.35 10.20 1.47
N PHE A 74 9.99 8.94 1.74
CA PHE A 74 8.61 8.59 2.03
C PHE A 74 8.16 9.15 3.37
N GLY A 75 6.94 9.66 3.45
CA GLY A 75 6.30 10.10 4.69
C GLY A 75 5.87 8.93 5.56
N PHE A 76 5.66 7.77 4.95
CA PHE A 76 5.33 6.52 5.64
C PHE A 76 5.70 5.30 4.78
N ALA A 77 5.83 4.15 5.44
CA ALA A 77 6.05 2.87 4.77
C ALA A 77 5.01 1.85 5.25
N GLU A 78 4.43 1.09 4.31
CA GLU A 78 3.55 -0.03 4.63
C GLU A 78 4.28 -1.33 4.36
N VAL A 79 4.51 -2.13 5.42
CA VAL A 79 5.17 -3.43 5.35
C VAL A 79 4.15 -4.56 5.27
N GLY A 80 4.51 -5.68 4.67
CA GLY A 80 3.63 -6.84 4.51
C GLY A 80 3.22 -7.07 3.04
N SER A 81 2.21 -7.91 2.74
CA SER A 81 1.26 -8.49 3.73
C SER A 81 1.92 -9.60 4.54
N ILE A 82 1.71 -9.58 5.84
CA ILE A 82 2.21 -10.55 6.79
C ILE A 82 1.06 -11.49 7.18
N THR A 83 1.33 -12.79 7.22
CA THR A 83 0.37 -13.83 7.62
C THR A 83 0.79 -14.46 8.95
N PRO A 84 -0.12 -15.11 9.70
CA PRO A 84 0.23 -15.74 10.99
C PRO A 84 1.43 -16.67 10.88
N LEU A 85 1.39 -17.61 9.95
CA LEU A 85 2.45 -18.58 9.69
C LEU A 85 3.29 -18.15 8.47
N PRO A 86 4.58 -18.50 8.44
CA PRO A 86 5.40 -18.30 7.24
C PRO A 86 4.83 -19.11 6.07
N GLN A 87 4.91 -18.53 4.87
CA GLN A 87 4.51 -19.24 3.66
C GLN A 87 5.36 -18.82 2.46
N ALA A 88 5.66 -19.81 1.59
CA ALA A 88 6.50 -19.61 0.42
C ALA A 88 5.83 -18.75 -0.66
N GLY A 89 4.49 -18.68 -0.65
CA GLY A 89 3.69 -18.09 -1.72
C GLY A 89 3.51 -19.03 -2.92
N ASN A 90 3.10 -18.47 -4.05
CA ASN A 90 2.85 -19.25 -5.27
C ASN A 90 4.15 -19.70 -5.95
N PRO A 91 4.13 -20.76 -6.80
CA PRO A 91 5.28 -21.20 -7.57
C PRO A 91 5.89 -20.10 -8.45
N ARG A 92 7.20 -20.18 -8.67
CA ARG A 92 7.94 -19.31 -9.60
C ARG A 92 7.90 -19.85 -11.02
N PRO A 93 7.97 -18.97 -12.06
CA PRO A 93 8.05 -17.51 -12.00
C PRO A 93 6.71 -16.88 -11.61
N ARG A 94 6.75 -15.83 -10.83
CA ARG A 94 5.55 -15.18 -10.25
C ARG A 94 5.61 -13.65 -10.22
N LEU A 95 6.63 -13.05 -10.82
CA LEU A 95 6.82 -11.60 -10.92
C LEU A 95 7.35 -11.25 -12.31
N PHE A 96 6.60 -10.47 -13.07
CA PHE A 96 6.88 -10.14 -14.47
C PHE A 96 6.92 -8.64 -14.65
N ARG A 97 8.02 -8.12 -15.21
CA ARG A 97 8.13 -6.72 -15.63
C ARG A 97 7.62 -6.57 -17.05
N LEU A 98 6.68 -5.70 -17.27
CA LEU A 98 6.16 -5.31 -18.56
C LEU A 98 6.79 -3.96 -18.92
N VAL A 99 7.99 -4.02 -19.46
CA VAL A 99 8.85 -2.84 -19.63
C VAL A 99 8.23 -1.84 -20.60
N GLU A 100 7.66 -2.32 -21.67
CA GLU A 100 7.00 -1.55 -22.71
C GLU A 100 5.79 -0.77 -22.18
N ASP A 101 5.16 -1.31 -21.14
CA ASP A 101 3.93 -0.79 -20.55
C ASP A 101 4.19 -0.02 -19.24
N GLY A 102 5.44 0.06 -18.75
CA GLY A 102 5.74 0.62 -17.43
C GLY A 102 5.00 -0.11 -16.29
N ALA A 103 4.82 -1.41 -16.42
CA ALA A 103 3.91 -2.20 -15.61
C ALA A 103 4.57 -3.45 -14.99
N VAL A 104 3.87 -4.03 -14.02
CA VAL A 104 4.26 -5.29 -13.38
C VAL A 104 3.02 -6.18 -13.24
N ILE A 105 3.15 -7.45 -13.62
CA ILE A 105 2.20 -8.50 -13.23
C ILE A 105 2.84 -9.35 -12.14
N ASN A 106 2.09 -9.62 -11.07
CA ASN A 106 2.55 -10.49 -10.01
C ASN A 106 1.47 -11.48 -9.56
N ARG A 107 1.93 -12.67 -9.16
CA ARG A 107 1.13 -13.69 -8.48
C ARG A 107 1.86 -14.23 -7.25
N MET A 108 2.30 -13.32 -6.38
CA MET A 108 3.20 -13.64 -5.26
C MET A 108 2.58 -14.58 -4.22
N GLY A 109 1.28 -14.39 -3.87
CA GLY A 109 0.56 -15.26 -2.94
C GLY A 109 0.99 -15.09 -1.47
N PHE A 110 1.24 -13.85 -1.04
CA PHE A 110 1.63 -13.49 0.33
C PHE A 110 2.85 -14.26 0.86
N ASN A 111 3.91 -14.39 0.03
CA ASN A 111 5.17 -14.96 0.51
C ASN A 111 5.79 -14.06 1.59
N ASN A 112 5.95 -14.60 2.79
CA ASN A 112 6.52 -13.90 3.95
C ASN A 112 7.01 -14.88 5.02
N GLY A 113 7.81 -14.39 5.96
CA GLY A 113 8.40 -15.14 7.06
C GLY A 113 7.50 -15.34 8.28
N GLY A 114 6.22 -14.95 8.22
CA GLY A 114 5.23 -15.11 9.27
C GLY A 114 5.24 -14.02 10.34
N GLY A 115 4.14 -13.94 11.08
CA GLY A 115 3.86 -12.92 12.07
C GLY A 115 4.92 -12.82 13.16
N ALA A 116 5.33 -13.96 13.73
CA ALA A 116 6.32 -13.97 14.81
C ALA A 116 7.69 -13.40 14.41
N ALA A 117 8.14 -13.68 13.16
CA ALA A 117 9.41 -13.17 12.67
C ALA A 117 9.34 -11.64 12.40
N ALA A 118 8.25 -11.19 11.78
CA ALA A 118 8.02 -9.78 11.53
C ALA A 118 7.84 -8.99 12.83
N ALA A 119 7.09 -9.53 13.81
CA ALA A 119 6.90 -8.89 15.12
C ALA A 119 8.23 -8.64 15.83
N ARG A 120 9.16 -9.60 15.84
CA ARG A 120 10.49 -9.39 16.42
C ARG A 120 11.26 -8.24 15.78
N ARG A 121 11.21 -8.11 14.43
CA ARG A 121 11.88 -7.01 13.71
C ARG A 121 11.24 -5.65 14.03
N LEU A 122 9.92 -5.61 14.00
CA LEU A 122 9.17 -4.37 14.25
C LEU A 122 9.24 -3.94 15.72
N ALA A 123 9.31 -4.90 16.68
CA ALA A 123 9.54 -4.59 18.08
C ALA A 123 10.92 -3.94 18.31
N ALA A 124 11.95 -4.36 17.57
CA ALA A 124 13.28 -3.77 17.66
C ALA A 124 13.34 -2.29 17.22
N ARG A 125 12.34 -1.81 16.47
CA ARG A 125 12.23 -0.41 16.07
C ARG A 125 11.30 0.44 16.98
N LEU A 126 10.70 -0.12 18.02
CA LEU A 126 9.86 0.66 18.92
C LEU A 126 10.63 1.86 19.48
N GLY A 127 9.96 3.03 19.51
CA GLY A 127 10.59 4.30 19.89
C GLY A 127 11.37 5.00 18.77
N GLN A 128 11.57 4.37 17.62
CA GLN A 128 12.15 5.03 16.45
C GLN A 128 11.12 5.94 15.77
N PRO A 129 11.55 7.10 15.22
CA PRO A 129 10.64 8.00 14.51
C PRO A 129 10.15 7.40 13.19
N GLY A 130 9.04 7.93 12.70
CA GLY A 130 8.46 7.60 11.40
C GLY A 130 7.22 6.73 11.47
N VAL A 131 6.36 6.85 10.47
CA VAL A 131 5.08 6.16 10.38
C VAL A 131 5.26 4.84 9.62
N VAL A 132 4.99 3.73 10.29
CA VAL A 132 5.03 2.39 9.68
C VAL A 132 3.68 1.70 9.86
N GLY A 133 2.99 1.50 8.74
CA GLY A 133 1.78 0.69 8.66
C GLY A 133 2.13 -0.78 8.50
N ILE A 134 1.31 -1.64 9.08
CA ILE A 134 1.46 -3.10 8.95
C ILE A 134 0.27 -3.66 8.20
N ASN A 135 0.54 -4.18 7.01
CA ASN A 135 -0.45 -4.86 6.17
C ASN A 135 -0.55 -6.33 6.60
N ILE A 136 -1.74 -6.73 6.99
CA ILE A 136 -2.03 -8.08 7.50
C ILE A 136 -2.92 -8.86 6.52
N GLY A 137 -2.69 -10.16 6.46
CA GLY A 137 -3.42 -11.09 5.60
C GLY A 137 -3.58 -12.46 6.26
N ALA A 138 -4.45 -13.29 5.69
CA ALA A 138 -4.62 -14.68 6.09
C ALA A 138 -3.64 -15.60 5.35
N ASN A 139 -3.29 -16.74 5.94
CA ASN A 139 -2.58 -17.80 5.25
C ASN A 139 -3.42 -18.37 4.11
N LYS A 140 -2.74 -18.86 3.05
CA LYS A 140 -3.41 -19.40 1.86
C LYS A 140 -4.31 -20.59 2.21
N ASP A 141 -3.79 -21.50 3.02
CA ASP A 141 -4.43 -22.74 3.40
C ASP A 141 -5.08 -22.66 4.81
N SER A 142 -5.45 -21.44 5.24
CA SER A 142 -6.13 -21.21 6.51
C SER A 142 -7.54 -21.84 6.50
N ALA A 143 -7.86 -22.56 7.55
CA ALA A 143 -9.20 -23.09 7.79
C ALA A 143 -10.18 -21.99 8.26
N ASP A 144 -9.67 -20.98 8.96
CA ASP A 144 -10.43 -19.82 9.45
C ASP A 144 -9.65 -18.53 9.19
N ARG A 145 -9.93 -17.91 8.06
CA ARG A 145 -9.25 -16.66 7.67
C ARG A 145 -9.58 -15.49 8.58
N ILE A 146 -10.79 -15.45 9.15
CA ILE A 146 -11.19 -14.38 10.07
C ILE A 146 -10.35 -14.47 11.36
N ALA A 147 -10.15 -15.67 11.88
CA ALA A 147 -9.26 -15.90 13.03
C ALA A 147 -7.80 -15.51 12.72
N ASP A 148 -7.32 -15.77 11.50
CA ASP A 148 -5.99 -15.32 11.07
C ASP A 148 -5.84 -13.80 11.14
N TYR A 149 -6.81 -13.04 10.59
CA TYR A 149 -6.77 -11.57 10.67
C TYR A 149 -6.87 -11.06 12.11
N ALA A 150 -7.71 -11.67 12.95
CA ALA A 150 -7.83 -11.29 14.35
C ALA A 150 -6.53 -11.54 15.12
N SER A 151 -5.90 -12.71 14.93
CA SER A 151 -4.62 -13.03 15.56
C SER A 151 -3.49 -12.08 15.13
N MET A 152 -3.46 -11.74 13.83
CA MET A 152 -2.51 -10.76 13.30
C MET A 152 -2.77 -9.35 13.83
N ALA A 153 -4.03 -8.95 13.98
CA ALA A 153 -4.38 -7.66 14.58
C ALA A 153 -3.91 -7.57 16.03
N ALA A 154 -4.15 -8.60 16.85
CA ALA A 154 -3.66 -8.66 18.23
C ALA A 154 -2.13 -8.58 18.31
N LEU A 155 -1.42 -9.33 17.46
CA LEU A 155 0.03 -9.40 17.46
C LEU A 155 0.68 -8.08 17.00
N MET A 156 0.11 -7.43 15.98
CA MET A 156 0.74 -6.29 15.29
C MET A 156 0.27 -4.92 15.79
N ALA A 157 -0.88 -4.82 16.46
CA ALA A 157 -1.39 -3.55 16.94
C ALA A 157 -0.39 -2.77 17.83
N PRO A 158 0.33 -3.40 18.78
CA PRO A 158 1.31 -2.69 19.60
C PRO A 158 2.54 -2.16 18.84
N LEU A 159 2.74 -2.64 17.60
CA LEU A 159 3.94 -2.39 16.81
C LEU A 159 3.68 -1.45 15.61
N ALA A 160 2.40 -1.16 15.32
CA ALA A 160 1.97 -0.48 14.12
C ALA A 160 1.59 0.98 14.39
N SER A 161 1.93 1.88 13.46
CA SER A 161 1.28 3.19 13.41
C SER A 161 -0.18 3.08 12.93
N TYR A 162 -0.46 2.15 12.02
CA TYR A 162 -1.81 1.73 11.60
C TYR A 162 -1.78 0.28 11.11
N LEU A 163 -2.92 -0.41 11.18
CA LEU A 163 -3.09 -1.73 10.58
C LEU A 163 -3.80 -1.58 9.22
N ALA A 164 -3.31 -2.27 8.19
CA ALA A 164 -3.98 -2.36 6.90
C ALA A 164 -4.51 -3.80 6.69
N VAL A 165 -5.82 -3.95 6.68
CA VAL A 165 -6.50 -5.23 6.44
C VAL A 165 -6.60 -5.45 4.93
N ASN A 166 -5.91 -6.47 4.42
CA ASN A 166 -5.82 -6.72 2.98
C ASN A 166 -6.69 -7.90 2.54
N VAL A 167 -7.92 -7.61 2.13
CA VAL A 167 -8.89 -8.59 1.61
C VAL A 167 -8.95 -8.64 0.08
N SER A 168 -8.05 -7.94 -0.60
CA SER A 168 -8.18 -7.61 -2.03
C SER A 168 -7.16 -8.30 -2.94
N SER A 169 -6.29 -9.17 -2.41
CA SER A 169 -5.30 -9.87 -3.25
C SER A 169 -5.98 -10.83 -4.24
N PRO A 170 -5.71 -10.69 -5.55
CA PRO A 170 -6.22 -11.64 -6.54
C PRO A 170 -5.44 -12.97 -6.55
N ASN A 171 -4.34 -13.03 -5.81
CA ASN A 171 -3.35 -14.11 -5.88
C ASN A 171 -3.53 -15.17 -4.78
N THR A 172 -4.55 -15.00 -3.94
CA THR A 172 -4.96 -15.96 -2.90
C THR A 172 -6.39 -16.38 -3.18
N PRO A 173 -6.65 -17.63 -3.57
CA PRO A 173 -7.99 -18.09 -3.94
C PRO A 173 -9.02 -17.82 -2.84
N GLY A 174 -10.19 -17.28 -3.22
CA GLY A 174 -11.30 -16.99 -2.30
C GLY A 174 -11.08 -15.83 -1.33
N LEU A 175 -9.93 -15.12 -1.38
CA LEU A 175 -9.69 -14.00 -0.46
C LEU A 175 -10.64 -12.82 -0.75
N ARG A 176 -10.90 -12.54 -2.03
CA ARG A 176 -11.77 -11.43 -2.44
C ARG A 176 -13.23 -11.63 -2.03
N ALA A 177 -13.67 -12.86 -1.77
CA ALA A 177 -14.99 -13.12 -1.20
C ALA A 177 -15.17 -12.52 0.21
N LEU A 178 -14.07 -12.20 0.91
CA LEU A 178 -14.14 -11.46 2.18
C LEU A 178 -14.54 -9.98 1.99
N GLN A 179 -14.70 -9.50 0.76
CA GLN A 179 -15.27 -8.17 0.48
C GLN A 179 -16.79 -8.18 0.41
N ASP A 180 -17.43 -9.36 0.37
CA ASP A 180 -18.88 -9.49 0.50
C ASP A 180 -19.35 -8.94 1.85
N GLU A 181 -20.47 -8.23 1.88
CA GLU A 181 -20.92 -7.41 3.03
C GLU A 181 -20.89 -8.16 4.35
N GLY A 182 -21.51 -9.36 4.44
CA GLY A 182 -21.57 -10.15 5.67
C GLY A 182 -20.20 -10.65 6.14
N ALA A 183 -19.38 -11.13 5.21
CA ALA A 183 -18.03 -11.62 5.49
C ALA A 183 -17.11 -10.47 5.93
N LEU A 184 -17.22 -9.30 5.29
CA LEU A 184 -16.44 -8.11 5.63
C LEU A 184 -16.79 -7.57 7.01
N VAL A 185 -18.08 -7.55 7.37
CA VAL A 185 -18.54 -7.13 8.71
C VAL A 185 -17.94 -8.04 9.77
N ALA A 186 -18.09 -9.36 9.64
CA ALA A 186 -17.57 -10.34 10.60
C ALA A 186 -16.02 -10.23 10.74
N LEU A 187 -15.32 -10.08 9.63
CA LEU A 187 -13.86 -9.92 9.62
C LEU A 187 -13.44 -8.65 10.36
N LEU A 188 -14.04 -7.51 10.05
CA LEU A 188 -13.68 -6.24 10.67
C LEU A 188 -14.04 -6.21 12.15
N ASP A 189 -15.14 -6.84 12.58
CA ASP A 189 -15.49 -7.00 13.99
C ASP A 189 -14.42 -7.80 14.74
N GLY A 190 -13.98 -8.92 14.17
CA GLY A 190 -12.89 -9.72 14.72
C GLY A 190 -11.58 -8.93 14.84
N VAL A 191 -11.20 -8.18 13.79
CA VAL A 191 -10.00 -7.34 13.78
C VAL A 191 -10.07 -6.22 14.81
N LEU A 192 -11.19 -5.49 14.88
CA LEU A 192 -11.37 -4.37 15.80
C LEU A 192 -11.40 -4.84 17.25
N ALA A 193 -12.03 -5.97 17.54
CA ALA A 193 -12.04 -6.58 18.86
C ALA A 193 -10.61 -7.02 19.28
N ALA A 194 -9.90 -7.74 18.39
CA ALA A 194 -8.57 -8.27 18.67
C ALA A 194 -7.51 -7.17 18.81
N ARG A 195 -7.63 -6.06 18.04
CA ARG A 195 -6.77 -4.88 18.18
C ARG A 195 -6.84 -4.24 19.57
N GLY A 196 -7.98 -4.37 20.24
CA GLY A 196 -8.26 -3.71 21.51
C GLY A 196 -8.90 -2.32 21.35
N SER A 197 -9.28 -1.74 22.50
CA SER A 197 -10.00 -0.46 22.57
C SER A 197 -9.34 0.58 23.50
N VAL A 198 -8.14 0.28 24.02
CA VAL A 198 -7.40 1.19 24.90
C VAL A 198 -6.86 2.42 24.15
N ALA A 199 -6.56 3.49 24.88
CA ALA A 199 -5.96 4.68 24.28
C ALA A 199 -4.63 4.32 23.56
N GLY A 200 -4.43 4.89 22.38
CA GLY A 200 -3.21 4.67 21.58
C GLY A 200 -3.23 3.45 20.67
N VAL A 201 -4.36 2.72 20.57
CA VAL A 201 -4.49 1.65 19.56
C VAL A 201 -4.43 2.22 18.13
N PRO A 202 -3.73 1.53 17.20
CA PRO A 202 -3.58 2.02 15.84
C PRO A 202 -4.93 1.99 15.10
N PRO A 203 -5.22 2.97 14.24
CA PRO A 203 -6.39 2.91 13.36
C PRO A 203 -6.28 1.73 12.39
N VAL A 204 -7.45 1.20 11.98
CA VAL A 204 -7.56 0.14 10.98
C VAL A 204 -7.91 0.76 9.64
N PHE A 205 -7.12 0.44 8.61
CA PHE A 205 -7.38 0.76 7.22
C PHE A 205 -7.79 -0.51 6.49
N LEU A 206 -8.70 -0.39 5.54
CA LEU A 206 -9.12 -1.51 4.70
C LEU A 206 -8.60 -1.32 3.28
N LYS A 207 -7.87 -2.31 2.75
CA LYS A 207 -7.37 -2.28 1.37
C LYS A 207 -8.28 -3.08 0.44
N VAL A 208 -8.85 -2.39 -0.54
CA VAL A 208 -9.86 -2.90 -1.46
C VAL A 208 -9.32 -3.19 -2.86
N ALA A 209 -10.03 -4.03 -3.61
CA ALA A 209 -9.72 -4.30 -5.01
C ALA A 209 -10.18 -3.14 -5.92
N PRO A 210 -9.57 -2.95 -7.10
CA PRO A 210 -10.07 -1.99 -8.08
C PRO A 210 -11.23 -2.54 -8.91
N ASP A 211 -11.38 -3.87 -8.96
CA ASP A 211 -12.33 -4.59 -9.82
C ASP A 211 -13.67 -4.81 -9.07
N LEU A 212 -14.20 -3.74 -8.44
CA LEU A 212 -15.45 -3.77 -7.67
C LEU A 212 -16.61 -3.22 -8.50
N GLU A 213 -17.78 -3.79 -8.30
CA GLU A 213 -19.04 -3.27 -8.86
C GLU A 213 -19.55 -2.11 -7.99
N PRO A 214 -20.42 -1.22 -8.52
CA PRO A 214 -20.94 -0.07 -7.78
C PRO A 214 -21.60 -0.44 -6.44
N GLY A 215 -22.36 -1.55 -6.39
CA GLY A 215 -23.00 -2.03 -5.17
C GLY A 215 -22.01 -2.43 -4.07
N ASP A 216 -20.86 -3.02 -4.45
CA ASP A 216 -19.79 -3.38 -3.53
C ASP A 216 -19.15 -2.13 -2.92
N ILE A 217 -18.96 -1.09 -3.74
CA ILE A 217 -18.37 0.18 -3.32
C ILE A 217 -19.25 0.84 -2.26
N ASP A 218 -20.57 0.90 -2.50
CA ASP A 218 -21.54 1.49 -1.58
C ASP A 218 -21.61 0.69 -0.26
N ALA A 219 -21.59 -0.65 -0.33
CA ALA A 219 -21.57 -1.51 0.85
C ALA A 219 -20.29 -1.31 1.67
N ILE A 220 -19.12 -1.35 1.03
CA ILE A 220 -17.82 -1.14 1.69
C ILE A 220 -17.74 0.25 2.32
N ALA A 221 -18.20 1.29 1.62
CA ALA A 221 -18.21 2.65 2.12
C ALA A 221 -19.08 2.79 3.39
N ARG A 222 -20.29 2.24 3.37
CA ARG A 222 -21.19 2.18 4.51
C ARG A 222 -20.55 1.48 5.71
N ILE A 223 -19.99 0.26 5.50
CA ILE A 223 -19.30 -0.48 6.54
C ILE A 223 -18.12 0.31 7.12
N ALA A 224 -17.34 0.96 6.28
CA ALA A 224 -16.18 1.74 6.71
C ALA A 224 -16.59 2.92 7.60
N ILE A 225 -17.70 3.58 7.28
CA ILE A 225 -18.29 4.68 8.08
C ILE A 225 -18.81 4.13 9.41
N ASP A 226 -19.63 3.09 9.38
CA ASP A 226 -20.29 2.52 10.56
C ASP A 226 -19.28 1.98 11.58
N LYS A 227 -18.21 1.32 11.09
CA LYS A 227 -17.14 0.79 11.93
C LYS A 227 -16.03 1.82 12.24
N LYS A 228 -16.18 3.06 11.79
CA LYS A 228 -15.24 4.18 12.03
C LYS A 228 -13.80 3.78 11.66
N LEU A 229 -13.62 3.20 10.47
CA LEU A 229 -12.30 2.85 9.99
C LEU A 229 -11.42 4.09 9.84
N GLY A 230 -10.11 3.92 10.06
CA GLY A 230 -9.13 5.00 9.89
C GLY A 230 -8.95 5.43 8.43
N GLY A 231 -9.26 4.55 7.47
CA GLY A 231 -9.20 4.87 6.05
C GLY A 231 -9.48 3.69 5.13
N LEU A 232 -9.65 3.99 3.84
CA LEU A 232 -9.73 3.02 2.76
C LEU A 232 -8.51 3.18 1.85
N ILE A 233 -7.80 2.07 1.56
CA ILE A 233 -6.67 2.05 0.63
C ILE A 233 -7.19 1.60 -0.74
N VAL A 234 -7.29 2.55 -1.67
CA VAL A 234 -7.88 2.41 -3.01
C VAL A 234 -6.77 2.61 -4.07
N SER A 235 -6.24 1.54 -4.65
CA SER A 235 -6.65 0.15 -4.55
C SER A 235 -5.46 -0.83 -4.58
N ASN A 236 -5.78 -2.13 -4.61
CA ASN A 236 -4.82 -3.20 -4.91
C ASN A 236 -4.59 -3.28 -6.44
N THR A 237 -3.90 -4.32 -6.90
CA THR A 237 -3.69 -4.64 -8.31
C THR A 237 -4.99 -5.15 -8.96
N THR A 238 -5.12 -4.95 -10.28
CA THR A 238 -6.29 -5.38 -11.06
C THR A 238 -6.09 -6.73 -11.74
N ILE A 239 -7.17 -7.47 -11.94
CA ILE A 239 -7.23 -8.63 -12.84
C ILE A 239 -7.61 -8.22 -14.27
N SER A 240 -8.08 -7.00 -14.48
CA SER A 240 -8.38 -6.45 -15.79
C SER A 240 -7.12 -6.35 -16.64
N ARG A 241 -7.28 -6.53 -17.95
CA ARG A 241 -6.20 -6.48 -18.93
C ARG A 241 -6.53 -5.45 -20.01
N PRO A 242 -6.13 -4.19 -19.84
CA PRO A 242 -6.16 -3.25 -20.95
C PRO A 242 -5.19 -3.72 -22.04
N PRO A 243 -5.20 -3.11 -23.23
CA PRO A 243 -4.19 -3.40 -24.25
C PRO A 243 -2.78 -3.22 -23.71
N LEU A 244 -1.94 -4.25 -23.80
CA LEU A 244 -0.56 -4.28 -23.34
C LEU A 244 0.36 -4.71 -24.48
N ALA A 245 1.54 -4.09 -24.58
CA ALA A 245 2.52 -4.35 -25.61
C ALA A 245 3.52 -5.47 -25.25
N SER A 246 3.70 -5.74 -23.96
CA SER A 246 4.69 -6.70 -23.48
C SER A 246 4.33 -8.14 -23.81
N ARG A 247 5.35 -8.94 -24.10
CA ARG A 247 5.23 -10.40 -24.24
C ARG A 247 4.61 -11.11 -23.04
N HIS A 248 4.65 -10.47 -21.87
CA HIS A 248 4.10 -10.97 -20.62
C HIS A 248 2.64 -10.55 -20.37
N ALA A 249 1.98 -9.92 -21.35
CA ALA A 249 0.60 -9.44 -21.23
C ALA A 249 -0.41 -10.53 -20.84
N GLY A 250 -0.19 -11.79 -21.28
CA GLY A 250 -1.04 -12.94 -20.99
C GLY A 250 -0.80 -13.62 -19.64
N GLU A 251 0.15 -13.14 -18.84
CA GLU A 251 0.43 -13.76 -17.55
C GLU A 251 -0.71 -13.56 -16.54
N ALA A 252 -1.03 -14.62 -15.81
CA ALA A 252 -2.00 -14.55 -14.72
C ALA A 252 -1.43 -13.79 -13.52
N GLY A 253 -2.29 -13.11 -12.77
CA GLY A 253 -1.92 -12.35 -11.57
C GLY A 253 -2.45 -10.94 -11.57
N GLY A 254 -2.08 -10.15 -10.57
CA GLY A 254 -2.46 -8.75 -10.46
C GLY A 254 -1.57 -7.83 -11.29
N LEU A 255 -2.17 -7.00 -12.14
CA LEU A 255 -1.51 -5.97 -12.93
C LEU A 255 -1.41 -4.67 -12.12
N SER A 256 -0.23 -4.05 -12.15
CA SER A 256 0.09 -2.76 -11.52
C SER A 256 0.98 -1.91 -12.43
N GLY A 257 1.23 -0.68 -12.05
CA GLY A 257 1.99 0.29 -12.86
C GLY A 257 1.11 1.18 -13.71
N ALA A 258 1.66 1.78 -14.77
CA ALA A 258 0.98 2.79 -15.57
C ALA A 258 -0.42 2.38 -16.07
N PRO A 259 -0.66 1.14 -16.56
CA PRO A 259 -1.99 0.75 -17.05
C PRO A 259 -3.10 0.72 -15.98
N LEU A 260 -2.74 0.73 -14.69
CA LEU A 260 -3.72 0.78 -13.60
C LEU A 260 -4.18 2.21 -13.27
N HIS A 261 -3.54 3.23 -13.83
CA HIS A 261 -3.75 4.63 -13.44
C HIS A 261 -5.22 5.04 -13.48
N ASP A 262 -5.86 4.93 -14.64
CA ASP A 262 -7.21 5.44 -14.86
C ASP A 262 -8.26 4.67 -14.05
N LEU A 263 -8.14 3.34 -13.99
CA LEU A 263 -9.04 2.50 -13.18
C LEU A 263 -8.94 2.84 -11.69
N ALA A 264 -7.72 3.00 -11.17
CA ALA A 264 -7.52 3.33 -9.76
C ALA A 264 -7.98 4.76 -9.43
N LEU A 265 -7.87 5.70 -10.37
CA LEU A 265 -8.40 7.06 -10.19
C LEU A 265 -9.93 7.06 -10.20
N ALA A 266 -10.55 6.36 -11.14
CA ALA A 266 -12.00 6.21 -11.17
C ALA A 266 -12.53 5.59 -9.85
N ARG A 267 -11.90 4.51 -9.39
CA ARG A 267 -12.24 3.87 -8.11
C ARG A 267 -12.10 4.80 -6.92
N LEU A 268 -11.06 5.64 -6.90
CA LEU A 268 -10.87 6.63 -5.84
C LEU A 268 -12.03 7.65 -5.80
N ARG A 269 -12.45 8.16 -6.98
CA ARG A 269 -13.61 9.08 -7.10
C ARG A 269 -14.91 8.42 -6.66
N ASP A 270 -15.11 7.15 -7.03
CA ASP A 270 -16.30 6.39 -6.61
C ASP A 270 -16.35 6.27 -5.08
N PHE A 271 -15.26 5.87 -4.43
CA PHE A 271 -15.20 5.83 -2.96
C PHE A 271 -15.31 7.21 -2.31
N ARG A 272 -14.72 8.26 -2.93
CA ARG A 272 -14.90 9.63 -2.44
C ARG A 272 -16.37 10.03 -2.44
N LYS A 273 -17.09 9.72 -3.51
CA LYS A 273 -18.53 9.97 -3.64
C LYS A 273 -19.32 9.12 -2.63
N ALA A 274 -19.08 7.82 -2.56
CA ALA A 274 -19.80 6.89 -1.69
C ALA A 274 -19.61 7.21 -0.19
N THR A 275 -18.42 7.65 0.22
CA THR A 275 -18.13 8.02 1.60
C THR A 275 -18.53 9.46 1.95
N GLY A 276 -18.83 10.31 0.96
CA GLY A 276 -19.03 11.74 1.17
C GLY A 276 -17.84 12.44 1.85
N GLY A 277 -16.66 11.78 1.85
CA GLY A 277 -15.47 12.27 2.55
C GLY A 277 -15.42 11.96 4.05
N ALA A 278 -16.36 11.20 4.59
CA ALA A 278 -16.38 10.82 6.01
C ALA A 278 -15.24 9.87 6.42
N VAL A 279 -14.66 9.13 5.44
CA VAL A 279 -13.54 8.22 5.66
C VAL A 279 -12.34 8.68 4.83
N PRO A 280 -11.14 8.84 5.42
CA PRO A 280 -9.93 9.16 4.68
C PRO A 280 -9.62 8.12 3.61
N LEU A 281 -9.19 8.57 2.43
CA LEU A 281 -8.79 7.69 1.33
C LEU A 281 -7.29 7.73 1.12
N VAL A 282 -6.69 6.56 0.83
CA VAL A 282 -5.30 6.43 0.40
C VAL A 282 -5.29 6.00 -1.07
N GLY A 283 -4.87 6.88 -1.97
CA GLY A 283 -4.84 6.62 -3.40
C GLY A 283 -3.62 5.76 -3.79
N VAL A 284 -3.84 4.61 -4.43
CA VAL A 284 -2.78 3.68 -4.86
C VAL A 284 -3.06 3.17 -6.25
N GLY A 285 -2.01 3.03 -7.07
CA GLY A 285 -2.08 2.44 -8.41
C GLY A 285 -1.77 3.44 -9.52
N GLY A 286 -0.76 3.14 -10.33
CA GLY A 286 -0.38 3.91 -11.50
C GLY A 286 0.23 5.29 -11.23
N ILE A 287 0.66 5.59 -10.02
CA ILE A 287 1.30 6.86 -9.66
C ILE A 287 2.81 6.75 -9.91
N ALA A 288 3.35 7.59 -10.80
CA ALA A 288 4.77 7.66 -11.14
C ALA A 288 5.32 9.09 -11.17
N SER A 289 4.49 10.10 -10.90
CA SER A 289 4.90 11.51 -10.95
C SER A 289 4.18 12.35 -9.89
N ALA A 290 4.71 13.54 -9.62
CA ALA A 290 4.06 14.52 -8.76
C ALA A 290 2.68 14.94 -9.28
N GLY A 291 2.53 15.09 -10.61
CA GLY A 291 1.25 15.43 -11.23
C GLY A 291 0.19 14.38 -10.95
N GLN A 292 0.51 13.09 -11.13
CA GLN A 292 -0.41 12.00 -10.85
C GLN A 292 -0.72 11.86 -9.34
N ALA A 293 0.26 12.09 -8.47
CA ALA A 293 0.02 12.11 -7.03
C ALA A 293 -0.91 13.27 -6.62
N TRP A 294 -0.70 14.45 -7.23
CA TRP A 294 -1.52 15.64 -7.03
C TRP A 294 -2.96 15.44 -7.50
N GLU A 295 -3.14 14.83 -8.67
CA GLU A 295 -4.45 14.44 -9.20
C GLU A 295 -5.21 13.53 -8.21
N ARG A 296 -4.53 12.53 -7.60
CA ARG A 296 -5.14 11.68 -6.58
C ARG A 296 -5.59 12.47 -5.34
N ILE A 297 -4.75 13.42 -4.89
CA ILE A 297 -5.07 14.25 -3.73
C ILE A 297 -6.32 15.09 -4.04
N ARG A 298 -6.35 15.76 -5.18
CA ARG A 298 -7.49 16.58 -5.58
C ARG A 298 -8.75 15.75 -5.81
N ALA A 299 -8.63 14.50 -6.28
CA ALA A 299 -9.72 13.56 -6.41
C ALA A 299 -10.21 12.98 -5.06
N GLY A 300 -9.59 13.33 -3.94
CA GLY A 300 -10.08 12.98 -2.60
C GLY A 300 -9.15 12.11 -1.76
N ALA A 301 -7.93 11.79 -2.23
CA ALA A 301 -6.98 11.04 -1.43
C ALA A 301 -6.30 11.94 -0.38
N SER A 302 -6.40 11.57 0.90
CA SER A 302 -5.65 12.21 1.99
C SER A 302 -4.18 11.80 2.00
N LEU A 303 -3.87 10.59 1.52
CA LEU A 303 -2.55 10.01 1.37
C LEU A 303 -2.44 9.31 0.01
N VAL A 304 -1.22 9.12 -0.49
CA VAL A 304 -0.94 8.36 -1.71
C VAL A 304 0.17 7.36 -1.47
N GLN A 305 0.11 6.22 -2.16
CA GLN A 305 1.16 5.20 -2.11
C GLN A 305 1.65 4.85 -3.51
N ILE A 306 2.95 4.56 -3.62
CA ILE A 306 3.58 4.05 -4.85
C ILE A 306 4.33 2.75 -4.58
N TYR A 307 4.49 1.94 -5.64
CA TYR A 307 5.37 0.77 -5.63
C TYR A 307 5.98 0.54 -7.02
N SER A 308 5.19 0.13 -8.02
CA SER A 308 5.70 -0.32 -9.33
C SER A 308 6.55 0.75 -10.03
N ALA A 309 6.22 2.03 -9.87
CA ALA A 309 6.99 3.13 -10.42
C ALA A 309 8.44 3.16 -9.91
N MET A 310 8.69 2.74 -8.66
CA MET A 310 10.05 2.63 -8.11
C MET A 310 10.94 1.64 -8.87
N VAL A 311 10.34 0.62 -9.48
CA VAL A 311 11.08 -0.36 -10.31
C VAL A 311 11.68 0.30 -11.54
N TYR A 312 10.99 1.32 -12.10
CA TYR A 312 11.38 2.00 -13.32
C TYR A 312 12.19 3.27 -13.07
N GLU A 313 11.78 4.06 -12.08
CA GLU A 313 12.33 5.40 -11.79
C GLU A 313 13.43 5.36 -10.71
N GLY A 314 13.46 4.31 -9.90
CA GLY A 314 14.47 4.10 -8.87
C GLY A 314 14.26 4.88 -7.57
N PRO A 315 15.25 4.82 -6.66
CA PRO A 315 15.09 5.27 -5.26
C PRO A 315 14.93 6.79 -5.10
N GLY A 316 15.24 7.60 -6.14
CA GLY A 316 15.06 9.05 -6.11
C GLY A 316 13.61 9.51 -6.31
N LEU A 317 12.70 8.60 -6.71
CA LEU A 317 11.33 8.96 -7.10
C LEU A 317 10.53 9.60 -5.96
N ALA A 318 10.66 9.09 -4.73
CA ALA A 318 9.93 9.64 -3.59
C ALA A 318 10.25 11.13 -3.36
N ARG A 319 11.54 11.50 -3.39
CA ARG A 319 11.96 12.89 -3.25
C ARG A 319 11.54 13.77 -4.44
N ALA A 320 11.53 13.21 -5.65
CA ALA A 320 11.06 13.93 -6.84
C ALA A 320 9.55 14.23 -6.74
N ILE A 321 8.74 13.25 -6.33
CA ILE A 321 7.31 13.43 -6.14
C ILE A 321 7.02 14.43 -5.01
N THR A 322 7.64 14.31 -3.85
CA THR A 322 7.39 15.23 -2.73
C THR A 322 7.76 16.66 -3.06
N LYS A 323 8.92 16.89 -3.72
CA LYS A 323 9.30 18.21 -4.19
C LYS A 323 8.29 18.77 -5.20
N GLY A 324 7.83 17.95 -6.13
CA GLY A 324 6.84 18.35 -7.12
C GLY A 324 5.46 18.63 -6.50
N LEU A 325 5.03 17.84 -5.49
CA LEU A 325 3.78 18.08 -4.76
C LEU A 325 3.80 19.44 -4.05
N GLU A 326 4.91 19.82 -3.41
CA GLU A 326 5.05 21.12 -2.76
C GLU A 326 4.93 22.26 -3.78
N ALA A 327 5.54 22.12 -4.95
CA ALA A 327 5.45 23.11 -6.02
C ALA A 327 4.01 23.23 -6.57
N LEU A 328 3.31 22.09 -6.77
CA LEU A 328 1.93 22.06 -7.25
C LEU A 328 0.95 22.64 -6.23
N MET A 329 1.10 22.31 -4.96
CA MET A 329 0.30 22.86 -3.87
C MET A 329 0.39 24.39 -3.82
N ARG A 330 1.61 24.94 -3.91
CA ARG A 330 1.84 26.40 -3.94
C ARG A 330 1.29 27.04 -5.21
N ARG A 331 1.50 26.41 -6.38
CA ARG A 331 1.00 26.91 -7.67
C ARG A 331 -0.51 27.07 -7.67
N ASP A 332 -1.22 26.08 -7.09
CA ASP A 332 -2.68 26.03 -7.09
C ASP A 332 -3.28 26.79 -5.88
N GLY A 333 -2.44 27.45 -5.06
CA GLY A 333 -2.86 28.36 -3.99
C GLY A 333 -3.35 27.69 -2.70
N PHE A 334 -3.06 26.40 -2.50
CA PHE A 334 -3.43 25.71 -1.26
C PHE A 334 -2.37 25.93 -0.17
N ALA A 335 -2.82 26.22 1.05
CA ALA A 335 -1.92 26.39 2.19
C ALA A 335 -1.50 25.02 2.81
N SER A 336 -2.26 23.96 2.56
CA SER A 336 -1.98 22.62 3.07
C SER A 336 -2.48 21.52 2.14
N ILE A 337 -1.94 20.29 2.33
CA ILE A 337 -2.47 19.10 1.63
C ILE A 337 -3.94 18.86 1.99
N ALA A 338 -4.32 19.09 3.25
CA ALA A 338 -5.69 18.86 3.71
C ALA A 338 -6.72 19.72 2.96
N GLU A 339 -6.38 20.97 2.62
CA GLU A 339 -7.25 21.86 1.83
C GLU A 339 -7.41 21.38 0.37
N ALA A 340 -6.39 20.74 -0.18
CA ALA A 340 -6.42 20.24 -1.55
C ALA A 340 -7.21 18.93 -1.70
N VAL A 341 -7.49 18.22 -0.62
CA VAL A 341 -8.18 16.92 -0.66
C VAL A 341 -9.63 17.09 -1.16
N GLY A 342 -9.92 16.52 -2.32
CA GLY A 342 -11.26 16.55 -2.92
C GLY A 342 -11.64 17.91 -3.52
N SER A 343 -10.66 18.70 -3.97
CA SER A 343 -10.84 20.02 -4.58
C SER A 343 -10.95 19.97 -6.10
N GLU A 344 -11.21 18.81 -6.70
CA GLU A 344 -11.48 18.65 -8.14
C GLU A 344 -12.62 19.49 -8.64
#